data_52aee4b7970e35fe4f8e82c9f7146109
#
_entry.id   52aee4b7970e35fe4f8e82c9f7146109
#
_cell.length_a   1.000
_cell.length_b   1.000
_cell.length_c   1.000
_cell.angle_alpha   90.00
_cell.angle_beta   90.00
_cell.angle_gamma   90.00
#
_symmetry.space_group_name_H-M   'P 1'
#
loop_
_entity.id
_entity.type
_entity.pdbx_description
1 polymer ?
#
loop_
_entity_poly.entity_id
_entity_poly.type
_entity_poly.pdbx_seq_one_letter_code
_entity_poly.pdbx_strand_id
1 'polypeptide(L)'
;PTNNEYTNSNTSSANSNSTMKGNTYKSENQETTITTNVDKSLLNSVPSSVGTDLNLECGGAVLIEQNSGRVLYDHNMHQKLRPASVTKIMSILLIMEAIDSGRLSYTDKIPCTETAAAMGGSQIWLDVREELTVDEMLKAICVVSANDCVVAMAEHIAGSEEAFVQMMNDKAKKLGMNDTTFKNCHGIDEDGHETSAYDIALMSRELLTKHPDITKYTTIWMDSLRDGKSELVNTNKLIRNYKGATGLKTGSTSIALYNLSASATRDNLSLIAVIMKAPTTKIRF
;
A
#
# COMPACT_ATOMS: atom_id res chain seq x y z
N PRO A 1 -53.99 11.40 39.60
CA PRO A 1 -54.26 10.52 40.70
C PRO A 1 -53.91 9.08 40.37
N THR A 2 -53.24 8.57 41.34
CA THR A 2 -53.14 7.19 41.88
C THR A 2 -52.40 6.16 41.03
N ASN A 3 -51.17 5.85 41.39
CA ASN A 3 -50.65 4.93 42.43
C ASN A 3 -51.15 3.49 42.32
N ASN A 4 -50.22 2.52 42.15
CA ASN A 4 -49.73 1.53 43.12
C ASN A 4 -48.88 0.47 42.36
N GLU A 5 -47.66 0.30 42.65
CA GLU A 5 -46.92 -0.59 43.59
C GLU A 5 -47.56 -1.92 43.91
N TYR A 6 -46.78 -3.03 43.77
CA TYR A 6 -46.33 -4.02 44.75
C TYR A 6 -45.71 -5.24 44.01
N THR A 7 -44.48 -5.48 44.13
CA THR A 7 -43.62 -6.37 44.97
C THR A 7 -43.88 -7.88 44.95
N ASN A 8 -42.79 -8.58 44.62
CA ASN A 8 -42.14 -9.78 45.21
C ASN A 8 -42.93 -11.08 45.46
N SER A 9 -42.46 -12.23 45.06
CA SER A 9 -41.51 -13.12 45.76
C SER A 9 -41.61 -14.58 45.27
N ASN A 10 -40.41 -15.18 45.13
CA ASN A 10 -39.96 -16.58 45.40
C ASN A 10 -40.97 -17.71 45.50
N THR A 11 -40.75 -18.87 44.88
CA THR A 11 -39.99 -20.05 45.37
C THR A 11 -40.31 -21.30 44.54
N SER A 12 -39.23 -21.98 44.17
CA SER A 12 -38.90 -23.43 44.18
C SER A 12 -39.89 -24.55 43.78
N SER A 13 -39.29 -25.43 43.00
CA SER A 13 -39.22 -26.90 43.14
C SER A 13 -40.10 -27.82 42.30
N ALA A 14 -39.37 -28.70 41.64
CA ALA A 14 -39.50 -30.15 41.53
C ALA A 14 -40.27 -30.79 40.35
N ASN A 15 -39.42 -31.48 39.56
CA ASN A 15 -39.59 -32.81 38.94
C ASN A 15 -40.96 -33.33 38.47
N SER A 16 -40.98 -33.70 37.18
CA SER A 16 -41.25 -35.08 36.81
C SER A 16 -41.03 -35.39 35.34
N ASN A 17 -40.46 -36.57 35.10
CA ASN A 17 -40.19 -37.23 33.82
C ASN A 17 -41.44 -37.42 32.95
N SER A 18 -41.27 -37.27 31.63
CA SER A 18 -41.92 -38.18 30.67
C SER A 18 -41.18 -38.20 29.31
N THR A 19 -40.80 -39.40 28.97
CA THR A 19 -40.15 -39.86 27.75
C THR A 19 -41.04 -39.72 26.52
N MET A 20 -40.58 -39.12 25.42
CA MET A 20 -41.03 -39.52 24.10
C MET A 20 -39.89 -39.44 23.08
N LYS A 21 -39.74 -40.57 22.38
CA LYS A 21 -38.76 -40.81 21.31
C LYS A 21 -39.09 -39.97 20.06
N GLY A 22 -38.12 -39.37 19.48
CA GLY A 22 -38.20 -38.75 18.17
C GLY A 22 -36.84 -38.68 17.50
N ASN A 23 -36.70 -39.26 16.34
CA ASN A 23 -35.56 -39.48 15.48
C ASN A 23 -34.52 -38.39 15.44
N THR A 24 -33.29 -38.75 15.77
CA THR A 24 -32.07 -37.98 15.51
C THR A 24 -31.52 -38.32 14.13
N TYR A 25 -31.56 -37.39 13.20
CA TYR A 25 -30.62 -37.36 12.08
C TYR A 25 -29.32 -36.70 12.58
N LYS A 26 -28.28 -37.51 12.72
CA LYS A 26 -26.92 -37.02 12.91
C LYS A 26 -26.39 -36.57 11.55
N SER A 27 -26.12 -35.29 11.38
CA SER A 27 -25.19 -34.79 10.37
C SER A 27 -23.84 -34.67 11.08
N GLU A 28 -22.92 -35.53 10.72
CA GLU A 28 -21.51 -35.43 11.12
C GLU A 28 -20.84 -34.32 10.29
N ASN A 29 -20.80 -33.13 10.80
CA ASN A 29 -19.82 -32.13 10.35
C ASN A 29 -18.55 -32.33 11.19
N GLN A 30 -17.62 -33.06 10.64
CA GLN A 30 -16.23 -33.01 11.12
C GLN A 30 -15.64 -31.67 10.78
N GLU A 31 -15.60 -30.76 11.73
CA GLU A 31 -14.67 -29.62 11.69
C GLU A 31 -13.24 -30.15 11.82
N THR A 32 -12.59 -30.32 10.68
CA THR A 32 -11.15 -30.58 10.66
C THR A 32 -10.45 -29.26 10.96
N THR A 33 -10.18 -28.99 12.22
CA THR A 33 -9.30 -27.91 12.64
C THR A 33 -7.88 -28.28 12.19
N ILE A 34 -7.47 -27.79 11.03
CA ILE A 34 -6.06 -27.86 10.61
C ILE A 34 -5.31 -26.84 11.46
N THR A 35 -4.84 -27.25 12.62
CA THR A 35 -3.84 -26.53 13.39
C THR A 35 -2.50 -26.69 12.67
N THR A 36 -2.17 -25.78 11.74
CA THR A 36 -0.81 -25.65 11.25
C THR A 36 0.02 -25.08 12.39
N ASN A 37 0.62 -25.97 13.17
CA ASN A 37 1.77 -25.62 14.01
C ASN A 37 2.92 -25.23 13.07
N VAL A 38 2.95 -23.99 12.63
CA VAL A 38 4.14 -23.42 12.01
C VAL A 38 5.14 -23.24 13.14
N ASP A 39 6.16 -24.10 13.15
CA ASP A 39 7.24 -23.99 14.11
C ASP A 39 7.91 -22.61 13.95
N LYS A 40 7.66 -21.73 14.92
CA LYS A 40 8.24 -20.38 14.94
C LYS A 40 9.76 -20.39 14.99
N SER A 41 10.40 -21.52 15.31
CA SER A 41 11.85 -21.69 15.29
C SER A 41 12.40 -21.73 13.86
N LEU A 42 11.60 -22.16 12.86
CA LEU A 42 11.94 -22.15 11.46
C LEU A 42 11.90 -20.75 10.83
N LEU A 43 11.18 -19.82 11.43
CA LEU A 43 11.13 -18.42 10.97
C LEU A 43 12.37 -17.61 11.39
N ASN A 44 13.09 -18.06 12.42
CA ASN A 44 14.29 -17.40 12.96
C ASN A 44 15.59 -17.95 12.41
N SER A 45 15.58 -18.98 11.55
CA SER A 45 16.77 -19.58 10.93
C SER A 45 16.83 -19.37 9.42
N VAL A 46 16.45 -18.18 8.94
CA VAL A 46 16.77 -17.81 7.56
C VAL A 46 18.22 -17.36 7.53
N PRO A 47 19.14 -18.08 6.84
CA PRO A 47 20.48 -17.56 6.65
C PRO A 47 20.38 -16.22 5.94
N SER A 48 20.96 -15.19 6.53
CA SER A 48 21.24 -13.95 5.81
C SER A 48 21.99 -14.32 4.53
N SER A 49 21.45 -13.88 3.38
CA SER A 49 22.03 -14.07 2.05
C SER A 49 22.28 -15.54 1.62
N VAL A 50 21.24 -16.23 1.15
CA VAL A 50 21.42 -17.30 0.17
C VAL A 50 21.45 -16.65 -1.22
N GLY A 51 22.54 -16.01 -1.57
CA GLY A 51 22.68 -15.40 -2.88
C GLY A 51 24.12 -14.98 -3.15
N THR A 52 24.56 -15.23 -4.37
CA THR A 52 25.75 -14.59 -4.93
C THR A 52 25.60 -13.08 -4.78
N ASP A 53 26.61 -12.39 -4.28
CA ASP A 53 26.63 -10.93 -4.27
C ASP A 53 26.43 -10.44 -5.72
N LEU A 54 25.34 -9.68 -5.93
CA LEU A 54 25.01 -9.17 -7.26
C LEU A 54 25.82 -7.91 -7.62
N ASN A 55 26.70 -7.45 -6.70
CA ASN A 55 27.51 -6.23 -6.87
C ASN A 55 26.67 -5.03 -7.33
N LEU A 56 25.52 -4.81 -6.68
CA LEU A 56 24.61 -3.72 -7.05
C LEU A 56 25.20 -2.37 -6.69
N GLU A 57 25.31 -1.49 -7.68
CA GLU A 57 25.71 -0.10 -7.51
C GLU A 57 24.51 0.72 -7.01
N CYS A 58 24.16 0.59 -5.71
CA CYS A 58 23.05 1.34 -5.11
C CYS A 58 23.26 1.52 -3.60
N GLY A 59 22.48 2.39 -2.98
CA GLY A 59 22.52 2.61 -1.53
C GLY A 59 21.88 1.49 -0.72
N GLY A 60 20.81 0.89 -1.25
CA GLY A 60 20.11 -0.22 -0.61
C GLY A 60 19.20 -0.95 -1.58
N ALA A 61 19.05 -2.25 -1.39
CA ALA A 61 18.16 -3.07 -2.20
C ALA A 61 17.60 -4.25 -1.41
N VAL A 62 16.42 -4.72 -1.80
CA VAL A 62 15.81 -5.94 -1.26
C VAL A 62 14.95 -6.62 -2.33
N LEU A 63 14.93 -7.93 -2.33
CA LEU A 63 13.99 -8.75 -3.08
C LEU A 63 13.20 -9.61 -2.09
N ILE A 64 11.88 -9.55 -2.17
CA ILE A 64 10.98 -10.37 -1.35
C ILE A 64 10.00 -11.17 -2.21
N GLU A 65 9.57 -12.32 -1.69
CA GLU A 65 8.40 -13.02 -2.22
C GLU A 65 7.14 -12.33 -1.67
N GLN A 66 6.21 -11.96 -2.56
CA GLN A 66 5.09 -11.07 -2.24
C GLN A 66 4.12 -11.66 -1.21
N ASN A 67 3.77 -12.95 -1.32
CA ASN A 67 2.74 -13.54 -0.46
C ASN A 67 3.26 -13.79 0.95
N SER A 68 4.42 -14.40 1.08
CA SER A 68 5.03 -14.73 2.38
C SER A 68 5.77 -13.56 3.03
N GLY A 69 6.24 -12.59 2.23
CA GLY A 69 7.16 -11.54 2.68
C GLY A 69 8.59 -12.03 2.91
N ARG A 70 8.92 -13.27 2.49
CA ARG A 70 10.26 -13.84 2.66
C ARG A 70 11.28 -13.04 1.86
N VAL A 71 12.35 -12.61 2.54
CA VAL A 71 13.50 -11.96 1.90
C VAL A 71 14.31 -13.02 1.13
N LEU A 72 14.55 -12.76 -0.14
CA LEU A 72 15.30 -13.60 -1.05
C LEU A 72 16.69 -13.04 -1.36
N TYR A 73 16.84 -11.72 -1.30
CA TYR A 73 18.10 -11.00 -1.46
C TYR A 73 18.06 -9.71 -0.66
N ASP A 74 19.16 -9.31 -0.08
CA ASP A 74 19.32 -8.01 0.58
C ASP A 74 20.69 -7.39 0.27
N HIS A 75 20.71 -6.06 0.23
CA HIS A 75 21.90 -5.22 0.18
C HIS A 75 21.60 -3.95 0.95
N ASN A 76 22.20 -3.77 2.14
CA ASN A 76 21.95 -2.61 2.99
C ASN A 76 20.46 -2.29 3.15
N MET A 77 19.60 -3.29 3.26
CA MET A 77 18.15 -3.14 3.15
C MET A 77 17.53 -2.22 4.20
N HIS A 78 18.19 -2.00 5.33
CA HIS A 78 17.77 -1.10 6.42
C HIS A 78 18.46 0.27 6.41
N GLN A 79 19.27 0.57 5.38
CA GLN A 79 19.87 1.89 5.27
C GLN A 79 18.79 2.94 5.04
N LYS A 80 18.74 3.97 5.90
CA LYS A 80 17.84 5.11 5.74
C LYS A 80 18.30 5.98 4.59
N LEU A 81 17.40 6.17 3.63
CA LEU A 81 17.64 6.91 2.40
C LEU A 81 16.40 7.73 2.04
N ARG A 82 16.58 8.77 1.24
CA ARG A 82 15.45 9.58 0.74
C ARG A 82 14.66 8.80 -0.31
N PRO A 83 13.33 8.65 -0.14
CA PRO A 83 12.50 7.83 -1.02
C PRO A 83 12.16 8.49 -2.36
N ALA A 84 12.23 9.81 -2.47
CA ALA A 84 11.62 10.54 -3.58
C ALA A 84 10.15 10.09 -3.78
N SER A 85 9.64 10.09 -5.01
CA SER A 85 8.23 9.73 -5.29
C SER A 85 7.84 8.28 -5.00
N VAL A 86 8.76 7.42 -4.53
CA VAL A 86 8.37 6.10 -3.99
C VAL A 86 7.53 6.25 -2.71
N THR A 87 7.63 7.39 -2.02
CA THR A 87 6.72 7.85 -0.95
C THR A 87 5.24 7.62 -1.31
N LYS A 88 4.88 7.86 -2.57
CA LYS A 88 3.48 7.77 -3.04
C LYS A 88 2.88 6.36 -2.93
N ILE A 89 3.69 5.31 -2.72
CA ILE A 89 3.15 3.98 -2.43
C ILE A 89 2.33 4.02 -1.13
N MET A 90 2.80 4.71 -0.09
CA MET A 90 2.04 4.89 1.15
C MET A 90 0.79 5.75 0.92
N SER A 91 0.91 6.82 0.14
CA SER A 91 -0.24 7.67 -0.19
C SER A 91 -1.32 6.89 -0.97
N ILE A 92 -0.91 6.10 -1.96
CA ILE A 92 -1.80 5.21 -2.72
C ILE A 92 -2.43 4.17 -1.79
N LEU A 93 -1.68 3.57 -0.87
CA LEU A 93 -2.20 2.60 0.10
C LEU A 93 -3.33 3.20 0.94
N LEU A 94 -3.17 4.41 1.46
CA LEU A 94 -4.21 5.10 2.24
C LEU A 94 -5.43 5.47 1.38
N ILE A 95 -5.23 5.84 0.11
CA ILE A 95 -6.32 6.09 -0.83
C ILE A 95 -7.12 4.79 -1.07
N MET A 96 -6.44 3.68 -1.32
CA MET A 96 -7.09 2.38 -1.51
C MET A 96 -7.83 1.92 -0.26
N GLU A 97 -7.27 2.13 0.93
CA GLU A 97 -7.96 1.86 2.20
C GLU A 97 -9.22 2.72 2.39
N ALA A 98 -9.18 3.97 1.93
CA ALA A 98 -10.36 4.84 1.96
C ALA A 98 -11.46 4.32 1.02
N ILE A 99 -11.09 3.82 -0.15
CA ILE A 99 -12.02 3.22 -1.12
C ILE A 99 -12.61 1.92 -0.56
N ASP A 100 -11.79 1.00 -0.08
CA ASP A 100 -12.24 -0.30 0.42
C ASP A 100 -13.11 -0.19 1.67
N SER A 101 -12.91 0.87 2.47
CA SER A 101 -13.77 1.18 3.62
C SER A 101 -15.06 1.91 3.25
N GLY A 102 -15.29 2.22 1.99
CA GLY A 102 -16.47 2.94 1.50
C GLY A 102 -16.50 4.44 1.86
N ARG A 103 -15.39 5.00 2.36
CA ARG A 103 -15.24 6.45 2.61
C ARG A 103 -14.99 7.25 1.34
N LEU A 104 -14.60 6.57 0.28
CA LEU A 104 -14.27 7.14 -1.02
C LEU A 104 -14.74 6.19 -2.12
N SER A 105 -15.24 6.74 -3.23
CA SER A 105 -15.61 5.99 -4.43
C SER A 105 -14.74 6.40 -5.61
N TYR A 106 -14.48 5.50 -6.53
CA TYR A 106 -13.74 5.80 -7.78
C TYR A 106 -14.38 6.93 -8.60
N THR A 107 -15.67 7.14 -8.47
CA THR A 107 -16.44 8.18 -9.20
C THR A 107 -16.53 9.50 -8.46
N ASP A 108 -16.10 9.57 -7.20
CA ASP A 108 -16.12 10.82 -6.44
C ASP A 108 -15.18 11.83 -7.10
N LYS A 109 -15.64 13.07 -7.15
CA LYS A 109 -14.88 14.19 -7.72
C LYS A 109 -14.05 14.87 -6.65
N ILE A 110 -12.79 15.03 -6.94
CA ILE A 110 -11.80 15.65 -6.07
C ILE A 110 -11.49 17.03 -6.62
N PRO A 111 -11.83 18.09 -5.89
CA PRO A 111 -11.50 19.45 -6.29
C PRO A 111 -9.99 19.69 -6.16
N CYS A 112 -9.44 20.45 -7.07
CA CYS A 112 -8.08 20.94 -6.97
C CYS A 112 -8.03 22.12 -6.00
N THR A 113 -7.21 22.01 -4.95
CA THR A 113 -6.93 23.12 -4.02
C THR A 113 -5.83 24.03 -4.57
N GLU A 114 -5.69 25.23 -3.99
CA GLU A 114 -4.58 26.14 -4.32
C GLU A 114 -3.22 25.51 -4.00
N THR A 115 -3.12 24.79 -2.89
CA THR A 115 -1.92 24.04 -2.49
C THR A 115 -1.56 22.99 -3.54
N ALA A 116 -2.53 22.17 -3.96
CA ALA A 116 -2.32 21.15 -4.98
C ALA A 116 -1.90 21.76 -6.32
N ALA A 117 -2.57 22.82 -6.78
CA ALA A 117 -2.25 23.50 -8.03
C ALA A 117 -0.86 24.16 -8.03
N ALA A 118 -0.35 24.57 -6.87
CA ALA A 118 0.96 25.19 -6.70
C ALA A 118 2.12 24.17 -6.63
N MET A 119 1.82 22.86 -6.67
CA MET A 119 2.84 21.83 -6.56
C MET A 119 3.81 21.84 -7.72
N GLY A 120 5.09 21.60 -7.40
CA GLY A 120 6.17 21.43 -8.38
C GLY A 120 6.50 19.96 -8.64
N GLY A 121 7.50 19.75 -9.50
CA GLY A 121 7.97 18.43 -9.88
C GLY A 121 7.04 17.73 -10.88
N SER A 122 6.87 16.42 -10.77
CA SER A 122 5.95 15.67 -11.64
C SER A 122 4.50 16.05 -11.34
N GLN A 123 3.75 16.47 -12.36
CA GLN A 123 2.39 16.97 -12.20
C GLN A 123 1.61 16.88 -13.51
N ILE A 124 0.30 16.98 -13.45
CA ILE A 124 -0.57 17.11 -14.63
C ILE A 124 -1.13 18.54 -14.79
N TRP A 125 -0.60 19.49 -14.01
CA TRP A 125 -1.01 20.90 -13.96
C TRP A 125 -2.52 21.06 -13.70
N LEU A 126 -2.94 20.57 -12.50
CA LEU A 126 -4.31 20.78 -12.03
C LEU A 126 -4.61 22.29 -11.90
N ASP A 127 -5.77 22.70 -12.39
CA ASP A 127 -6.29 24.07 -12.19
C ASP A 127 -7.24 24.08 -10.99
N VAL A 128 -7.20 25.14 -10.16
CA VAL A 128 -8.08 25.29 -8.99
C VAL A 128 -9.59 25.24 -9.32
N ARG A 129 -9.95 25.38 -10.60
CA ARG A 129 -11.33 25.28 -11.09
C ARG A 129 -11.67 23.88 -11.60
N GLU A 130 -10.72 22.94 -11.52
CA GLU A 130 -10.86 21.60 -12.06
C GLU A 130 -11.18 20.60 -10.96
N GLU A 131 -11.99 19.63 -11.31
CA GLU A 131 -12.27 18.44 -10.51
C GLU A 131 -12.02 17.22 -11.37
N LEU A 132 -11.24 16.28 -10.86
CA LEU A 132 -11.04 14.96 -11.47
C LEU A 132 -11.64 13.89 -10.55
N THR A 133 -12.06 12.78 -11.14
CA THR A 133 -12.52 11.64 -10.37
C THR A 133 -11.34 10.97 -9.64
N VAL A 134 -11.63 10.24 -8.57
CA VAL A 134 -10.63 9.41 -7.85
C VAL A 134 -9.93 8.46 -8.82
N ASP A 135 -10.64 7.87 -9.78
CA ASP A 135 -10.07 7.02 -10.84
C ASP A 135 -9.02 7.77 -11.67
N GLU A 136 -9.33 8.99 -12.12
CA GLU A 136 -8.40 9.83 -12.88
C GLU A 136 -7.21 10.30 -12.04
N MET A 137 -7.43 10.64 -10.75
CA MET A 137 -6.36 10.99 -9.82
C MET A 137 -5.40 9.82 -9.59
N LEU A 138 -5.92 8.60 -9.33
CA LEU A 138 -5.10 7.39 -9.18
C LEU A 138 -4.31 7.09 -10.45
N LYS A 139 -4.92 7.24 -11.63
CA LYS A 139 -4.25 7.08 -12.92
C LYS A 139 -3.06 8.05 -13.03
N ALA A 140 -3.25 9.34 -12.76
CA ALA A 140 -2.18 10.34 -12.81
C ALA A 140 -1.06 10.04 -11.79
N ILE A 141 -1.41 9.68 -10.56
CA ILE A 141 -0.45 9.37 -9.49
C ILE A 141 0.40 8.14 -9.86
N CYS A 142 -0.22 7.07 -10.36
CA CYS A 142 0.47 5.82 -10.67
C CYS A 142 1.32 5.93 -11.94
N VAL A 143 0.81 6.59 -12.99
CA VAL A 143 1.44 6.60 -14.31
C VAL A 143 2.54 7.65 -14.42
N VAL A 144 2.20 8.93 -14.15
CA VAL A 144 3.15 10.05 -14.28
C VAL A 144 3.66 10.58 -12.94
N SER A 145 3.25 9.98 -11.83
CA SER A 145 3.73 10.40 -10.50
C SER A 145 3.25 11.79 -10.07
N ALA A 146 2.05 12.21 -10.46
CA ALA A 146 1.51 13.54 -10.27
C ALA A 146 1.50 13.98 -8.80
N ASN A 147 2.25 15.02 -8.45
CA ASN A 147 2.34 15.59 -7.09
C ASN A 147 1.07 16.36 -6.73
N ASP A 148 0.56 17.15 -7.67
CA ASP A 148 -0.69 17.89 -7.56
C ASP A 148 -1.88 16.96 -7.23
N CYS A 149 -1.98 15.85 -7.93
CA CYS A 149 -3.05 14.86 -7.67
C CYS A 149 -2.94 14.22 -6.29
N VAL A 150 -1.73 13.86 -5.83
CA VAL A 150 -1.60 13.21 -4.52
C VAL A 150 -1.86 14.19 -3.38
N VAL A 151 -1.50 15.47 -3.52
CA VAL A 151 -1.80 16.51 -2.53
C VAL A 151 -3.31 16.76 -2.47
N ALA A 152 -3.99 16.92 -3.62
CA ALA A 152 -5.44 17.08 -3.66
C ALA A 152 -6.17 15.89 -2.98
N MET A 153 -5.73 14.66 -3.24
CA MET A 153 -6.25 13.46 -2.60
C MET A 153 -6.00 13.45 -1.10
N ALA A 154 -4.81 13.83 -0.66
CA ALA A 154 -4.43 13.89 0.76
C ALA A 154 -5.30 14.88 1.54
N GLU A 155 -5.45 16.09 1.00
CA GLU A 155 -6.31 17.12 1.60
C GLU A 155 -7.78 16.70 1.62
N HIS A 156 -8.27 16.07 0.55
CA HIS A 156 -9.64 15.55 0.51
C HIS A 156 -9.91 14.48 1.57
N ILE A 157 -8.99 13.54 1.76
CA ILE A 157 -9.15 12.40 2.69
C ILE A 157 -8.98 12.81 4.14
N ALA A 158 -8.03 13.69 4.44
CA ALA A 158 -7.61 14.01 5.82
C ALA A 158 -7.91 15.46 6.24
N GLY A 159 -8.34 16.31 5.33
CA GLY A 159 -8.60 17.73 5.57
C GLY A 159 -7.36 18.62 5.43
N SER A 160 -6.15 18.06 5.51
CA SER A 160 -4.88 18.73 5.20
C SER A 160 -3.79 17.71 4.87
N GLU A 161 -2.71 18.16 4.20
CA GLU A 161 -1.54 17.30 3.96
C GLU A 161 -0.88 16.86 5.27
N GLU A 162 -0.78 17.73 6.28
CA GLU A 162 -0.19 17.40 7.58
C GLU A 162 -0.95 16.26 8.27
N ALA A 163 -2.28 16.32 8.26
CA ALA A 163 -3.11 15.26 8.82
C ALA A 163 -2.94 13.95 8.05
N PHE A 164 -2.81 14.03 6.73
CA PHE A 164 -2.56 12.85 5.90
C PHE A 164 -1.16 12.25 6.16
N VAL A 165 -0.13 13.08 6.33
CA VAL A 165 1.22 12.65 6.69
C VAL A 165 1.23 11.96 8.07
N GLN A 166 0.42 12.45 9.02
CA GLN A 166 0.24 11.73 10.28
C GLN A 166 -0.34 10.34 10.07
N MET A 167 -1.36 10.20 9.21
CA MET A 167 -1.93 8.89 8.84
C MET A 167 -0.87 7.99 8.19
N MET A 168 -0.01 8.53 7.30
CA MET A 168 1.10 7.79 6.69
C MET A 168 2.07 7.25 7.73
N ASN A 169 2.48 8.06 8.70
CA ASN A 169 3.38 7.65 9.76
C ASN A 169 2.74 6.63 10.72
N ASP A 170 1.45 6.77 11.02
CA ASP A 170 0.72 5.79 11.82
C ASP A 170 0.56 4.45 11.10
N LYS A 171 0.33 4.47 9.78
CA LYS A 171 0.33 3.26 8.96
C LYS A 171 1.71 2.62 8.90
N ALA A 172 2.78 3.41 8.74
CA ALA A 172 4.15 2.92 8.76
C ALA A 172 4.46 2.16 10.05
N LYS A 173 4.10 2.72 11.21
CA LYS A 173 4.23 2.04 12.52
C LYS A 173 3.46 0.71 12.56
N LYS A 174 2.21 0.70 12.08
CA LYS A 174 1.39 -0.52 12.03
C LYS A 174 2.00 -1.61 11.16
N LEU A 175 2.70 -1.24 10.09
CA LEU A 175 3.39 -2.16 9.19
C LEU A 175 4.78 -2.58 9.69
N GLY A 176 5.27 -2.00 10.80
CA GLY A 176 6.61 -2.27 11.32
C GLY A 176 7.73 -1.62 10.50
N MET A 177 7.44 -0.52 9.79
CA MET A 177 8.41 0.26 9.01
C MET A 177 9.25 1.13 9.95
N ASN A 178 10.24 0.51 10.59
CA ASN A 178 11.01 1.14 11.68
C ASN A 178 12.07 2.14 11.19
N ASP A 179 12.41 2.12 9.91
CA ASP A 179 13.39 3.01 9.29
C ASP A 179 12.73 4.22 8.61
N THR A 180 11.39 4.35 8.74
CA THR A 180 10.61 5.31 7.95
C THR A 180 10.08 6.47 8.78
N THR A 181 10.23 7.68 8.23
CA THR A 181 9.54 8.89 8.66
C THR A 181 9.09 9.65 7.42
N PHE A 182 7.79 9.87 7.28
CA PHE A 182 7.22 10.71 6.22
C PHE A 182 7.07 12.14 6.72
N LYS A 183 7.42 13.12 5.87
CA LYS A 183 7.25 14.56 6.09
C LYS A 183 6.26 15.19 5.12
N ASN A 184 6.05 14.56 3.98
CA ASN A 184 5.08 14.96 2.97
C ASN A 184 4.50 13.72 2.27
N CYS A 185 3.43 13.90 1.50
CA CYS A 185 2.72 12.80 0.83
C CYS A 185 3.23 12.49 -0.57
N HIS A 186 4.15 13.30 -1.12
CA HIS A 186 4.57 13.27 -2.54
C HIS A 186 6.01 12.83 -2.76
N GLY A 187 6.91 13.06 -1.79
CA GLY A 187 8.31 12.62 -1.82
C GLY A 187 9.30 13.64 -2.36
N ILE A 188 8.95 14.93 -2.44
CA ILE A 188 9.94 15.99 -2.62
C ILE A 188 10.88 15.98 -1.41
N ASP A 189 12.18 16.25 -1.66
CA ASP A 189 13.20 16.18 -0.62
C ASP A 189 12.91 17.13 0.54
N GLU A 190 12.91 16.57 1.74
CA GLU A 190 12.75 17.28 2.99
C GLU A 190 13.61 16.62 4.06
N ASP A 191 14.15 17.39 5.01
CA ASP A 191 15.01 16.85 6.05
C ASP A 191 14.22 15.92 6.98
N GLY A 192 14.76 14.72 7.18
CA GLY A 192 14.11 13.66 7.96
C GLY A 192 13.01 12.91 7.21
N HIS A 193 12.78 13.20 5.90
CA HIS A 193 11.93 12.38 5.04
C HIS A 193 12.74 11.19 4.52
N GLU A 194 12.66 10.08 5.23
CA GLU A 194 13.53 8.92 5.05
C GLU A 194 12.77 7.60 5.12
N THR A 195 13.30 6.59 4.49
CA THR A 195 12.83 5.20 4.52
C THR A 195 13.98 4.25 4.17
N SER A 196 13.74 2.96 4.22
CA SER A 196 14.69 1.93 3.77
C SER A 196 14.10 1.07 2.64
N ALA A 197 14.95 0.32 1.95
CA ALA A 197 14.48 -0.61 0.91
C ALA A 197 13.53 -1.66 1.49
N TYR A 198 13.79 -2.14 2.70
CA TYR A 198 12.93 -3.10 3.40
C TYR A 198 11.56 -2.51 3.73
N ASP A 199 11.51 -1.30 4.26
CA ASP A 199 10.24 -0.64 4.60
C ASP A 199 9.41 -0.34 3.34
N ILE A 200 10.06 0.04 2.24
CA ILE A 200 9.37 0.18 0.94
C ILE A 200 8.78 -1.17 0.51
N ALA A 201 9.50 -2.28 0.68
CA ALA A 201 8.98 -3.59 0.34
C ALA A 201 7.78 -3.98 1.22
N LEU A 202 7.76 -3.60 2.51
CA LEU A 202 6.63 -3.82 3.41
C LEU A 202 5.36 -3.08 2.92
N MET A 203 5.45 -1.77 2.65
CA MET A 203 4.27 -1.03 2.18
C MET A 203 3.85 -1.44 0.77
N SER A 204 4.79 -1.82 -0.10
CA SER A 204 4.49 -2.35 -1.44
C SER A 204 3.74 -3.67 -1.36
N ARG A 205 4.17 -4.56 -0.46
CA ARG A 205 3.53 -5.84 -0.21
C ARG A 205 2.12 -5.65 0.34
N GLU A 206 1.94 -4.77 1.32
CA GLU A 206 0.61 -4.45 1.89
C GLU A 206 -0.32 -3.97 0.78
N LEU A 207 0.11 -3.01 -0.05
CA LEU A 207 -0.68 -2.49 -1.15
C LEU A 207 -1.08 -3.58 -2.14
N LEU A 208 -0.13 -4.40 -2.61
CA LEU A 208 -0.38 -5.42 -3.64
C LEU A 208 -1.19 -6.61 -3.12
N THR A 209 -1.07 -6.97 -1.83
CA THR A 209 -1.78 -8.12 -1.27
C THR A 209 -3.18 -7.78 -0.75
N LYS A 210 -3.37 -6.57 -0.22
CA LYS A 210 -4.66 -6.14 0.35
C LYS A 210 -5.53 -5.38 -0.64
N HIS A 211 -4.91 -4.69 -1.60
CA HIS A 211 -5.58 -3.83 -2.58
C HIS A 211 -5.12 -4.17 -4.01
N PRO A 212 -5.30 -5.43 -4.49
CA PRO A 212 -4.79 -5.88 -5.78
C PRO A 212 -5.34 -5.09 -6.97
N ASP A 213 -6.49 -4.45 -6.80
CA ASP A 213 -7.11 -3.59 -7.81
C ASP A 213 -6.22 -2.42 -8.24
N ILE A 214 -5.22 -2.04 -7.44
CA ILE A 214 -4.25 -1.01 -7.81
C ILE A 214 -3.49 -1.36 -9.10
N THR A 215 -3.36 -2.65 -9.39
CA THR A 215 -2.68 -3.10 -10.60
C THR A 215 -3.36 -2.63 -11.89
N LYS A 216 -4.64 -2.26 -11.86
CA LYS A 216 -5.34 -1.61 -12.98
C LYS A 216 -4.61 -0.35 -13.45
N TYR A 217 -4.02 0.41 -12.50
CA TYR A 217 -3.33 1.67 -12.77
C TYR A 217 -1.83 1.47 -12.95
N THR A 218 -1.19 0.65 -12.12
CA THR A 218 0.28 0.48 -12.13
C THR A 218 0.78 -0.25 -13.36
N THR A 219 -0.07 -0.99 -14.07
CA THR A 219 0.24 -1.69 -15.33
C THR A 219 -0.05 -0.86 -16.59
N ILE A 220 -0.63 0.33 -16.46
CA ILE A 220 -0.85 1.22 -17.60
C ILE A 220 0.51 1.70 -18.12
N TRP A 221 0.80 1.45 -19.40
CA TRP A 221 2.00 2.02 -20.05
C TRP A 221 1.74 3.42 -20.56
N MET A 222 0.65 3.64 -21.28
CA MET A 222 0.21 4.93 -21.81
C MET A 222 -1.29 5.07 -21.69
N ASP A 223 -1.75 6.25 -21.34
CA ASP A 223 -3.17 6.61 -21.27
C ASP A 223 -3.30 8.14 -21.45
N SER A 224 -4.50 8.65 -21.31
CA SER A 224 -4.76 10.08 -21.35
C SER A 224 -5.85 10.48 -20.36
N LEU A 225 -5.88 11.77 -20.03
CA LEU A 225 -6.94 12.43 -19.26
C LEU A 225 -7.52 13.59 -20.07
N ARG A 226 -8.62 14.18 -19.59
CA ARG A 226 -9.24 15.38 -20.16
C ARG A 226 -9.57 15.19 -21.66
N ASP A 227 -10.24 14.07 -21.99
CA ASP A 227 -10.62 13.73 -23.37
C ASP A 227 -9.42 13.71 -24.35
N GLY A 228 -8.31 13.15 -23.91
CA GLY A 228 -7.10 13.00 -24.73
C GLY A 228 -6.16 14.22 -24.74
N LYS A 229 -6.47 15.30 -24.01
CA LYS A 229 -5.64 16.51 -23.98
C LYS A 229 -4.38 16.37 -23.11
N SER A 230 -4.37 15.43 -22.17
CA SER A 230 -3.24 15.17 -21.29
C SER A 230 -2.76 13.75 -21.47
N GLU A 231 -1.67 13.57 -22.22
CA GLU A 231 -1.05 12.25 -22.40
C GLU A 231 -0.28 11.84 -21.13
N LEU A 232 -0.42 10.59 -20.73
CA LEU A 232 0.26 9.96 -19.61
C LEU A 232 1.17 8.84 -20.12
N VAL A 233 2.43 8.86 -19.74
CA VAL A 233 3.40 7.78 -20.04
C VAL A 233 4.03 7.30 -18.74
N ASN A 234 3.99 6.01 -18.50
CA ASN A 234 4.48 5.44 -17.25
C ASN A 234 5.98 5.65 -17.08
N THR A 235 6.34 6.14 -15.90
CA THR A 235 7.74 6.34 -15.52
C THR A 235 8.47 5.03 -15.26
N ASN A 236 7.73 3.93 -15.01
CA ASN A 236 8.28 2.60 -14.81
C ASN A 236 8.42 1.86 -16.15
N LYS A 237 9.62 1.88 -16.72
CA LYS A 237 9.91 1.22 -18.01
C LYS A 237 9.73 -0.29 -18.00
N LEU A 238 9.74 -0.94 -16.82
CA LEU A 238 9.52 -2.39 -16.73
C LEU A 238 8.12 -2.79 -17.18
N ILE A 239 7.12 -1.92 -17.06
CA ILE A 239 5.75 -2.18 -17.52
C ILE A 239 5.72 -2.52 -19.01
N ARG A 240 6.56 -1.88 -19.81
CA ARG A 240 6.67 -2.18 -21.24
C ARG A 240 7.69 -3.29 -21.54
N ASN A 241 8.79 -3.36 -20.78
CA ASN A 241 9.98 -4.11 -21.19
C ASN A 241 10.19 -5.42 -20.43
N TYR A 242 9.46 -5.66 -19.32
CA TYR A 242 9.63 -6.84 -18.49
C TYR A 242 8.34 -7.66 -18.42
N LYS A 243 8.34 -8.85 -19.02
CA LYS A 243 7.17 -9.73 -19.04
C LYS A 243 6.71 -10.08 -17.62
N GLY A 244 5.44 -9.81 -17.33
CA GLY A 244 4.84 -10.09 -16.02
C GLY A 244 4.98 -8.95 -15.01
N ALA A 245 5.55 -7.79 -15.38
CA ALA A 245 5.60 -6.63 -14.51
C ALA A 245 4.18 -6.17 -14.14
N THR A 246 3.93 -5.97 -12.83
CA THR A 246 2.64 -5.53 -12.27
C THR A 246 2.70 -4.15 -11.62
N GLY A 247 3.90 -3.57 -11.55
CA GLY A 247 4.10 -2.22 -10.98
C GLY A 247 5.54 -2.00 -10.52
N LEU A 248 5.85 -1.12 -9.59
CA LEU A 248 4.89 -0.37 -8.78
C LEU A 248 5.13 1.14 -8.94
N LYS A 249 6.30 1.64 -8.46
CA LYS A 249 6.57 3.07 -8.43
C LYS A 249 8.05 3.40 -8.60
N THR A 250 8.35 4.43 -9.39
CA THR A 250 9.66 5.07 -9.48
C THR A 250 9.73 6.32 -8.62
N GLY A 251 10.93 6.72 -8.26
CA GLY A 251 11.19 8.01 -7.62
C GLY A 251 12.58 8.53 -8.01
N SER A 252 12.74 9.84 -8.15
CA SER A 252 14.05 10.46 -8.29
C SER A 252 14.02 11.93 -7.92
N THR A 253 15.10 12.36 -7.26
CA THR A 253 15.47 13.76 -7.04
C THR A 253 16.98 13.88 -7.20
N SER A 254 17.51 15.08 -7.16
CA SER A 254 18.96 15.29 -7.19
C SER A 254 19.70 14.68 -5.99
N ILE A 255 19.03 14.55 -4.85
CA ILE A 255 19.61 14.01 -3.60
C ILE A 255 19.32 12.51 -3.46
N ALA A 256 18.09 12.10 -3.69
CA ALA A 256 17.67 10.69 -3.61
C ALA A 256 18.28 9.83 -4.72
N LEU A 257 18.74 10.43 -5.81
CA LEU A 257 19.10 9.76 -7.06
C LEU A 257 17.92 8.93 -7.59
N TYR A 258 18.13 7.67 -8.01
CA TYR A 258 17.09 6.89 -8.69
C TYR A 258 16.63 5.73 -7.82
N ASN A 259 15.35 5.73 -7.47
CA ASN A 259 14.68 4.71 -6.67
C ASN A 259 13.61 3.99 -7.49
N LEU A 260 13.35 2.73 -7.15
CA LEU A 260 12.33 1.90 -7.76
C LEU A 260 11.78 0.89 -6.73
N SER A 261 10.47 0.77 -6.64
CA SER A 261 9.80 -0.43 -6.19
C SER A 261 9.15 -1.08 -7.40
N ALA A 262 9.58 -2.27 -7.74
CA ALA A 262 9.06 -3.05 -8.86
C ALA A 262 8.36 -4.31 -8.35
N SER A 263 7.31 -4.74 -9.05
CA SER A 263 6.65 -6.01 -8.82
C SER A 263 6.41 -6.74 -10.14
N ALA A 264 6.46 -8.06 -10.06
CA ALA A 264 6.20 -8.92 -11.21
C ALA A 264 5.65 -10.27 -10.75
N THR A 265 4.76 -10.85 -11.59
CA THR A 265 4.21 -12.19 -11.39
C THR A 265 4.47 -13.04 -12.62
N ARG A 266 5.09 -14.21 -12.43
CA ARG A 266 5.27 -15.23 -13.46
C ARG A 266 5.13 -16.62 -12.84
N ASP A 267 4.48 -17.52 -13.51
CA ASP A 267 4.32 -18.92 -13.12
C ASP A 267 3.89 -19.10 -11.65
N ASN A 268 2.92 -18.30 -11.21
CA ASN A 268 2.40 -18.21 -9.84
C ASN A 268 3.41 -17.73 -8.78
N LEU A 269 4.57 -17.23 -9.17
CA LEU A 269 5.53 -16.59 -8.30
C LEU A 269 5.44 -15.08 -8.45
N SER A 270 5.14 -14.39 -7.35
CA SER A 270 5.05 -12.93 -7.29
C SER A 270 6.20 -12.37 -6.45
N LEU A 271 6.96 -11.47 -7.03
CA LEU A 271 8.14 -10.87 -6.42
C LEU A 271 8.00 -9.35 -6.32
N ILE A 272 8.60 -8.79 -5.29
CA ILE A 272 8.78 -7.34 -5.12
C ILE A 272 10.28 -7.09 -4.98
N ALA A 273 10.82 -6.25 -5.87
CA ALA A 273 12.21 -5.81 -5.86
C ALA A 273 12.26 -4.30 -5.60
N VAL A 274 13.04 -3.90 -4.60
CA VAL A 274 13.27 -2.48 -4.29
C VAL A 274 14.73 -2.16 -4.46
N ILE A 275 15.01 -1.04 -5.13
CA ILE A 275 16.36 -0.46 -5.23
C ILE A 275 16.28 1.02 -4.87
N MET A 276 17.23 1.49 -4.06
CA MET A 276 17.33 2.88 -3.62
C MET A 276 18.70 3.46 -3.92
N LYS A 277 18.70 4.74 -4.29
CA LYS A 277 19.92 5.51 -4.55
C LYS A 277 20.82 4.88 -5.62
N ALA A 278 20.24 4.35 -6.70
CA ALA A 278 20.98 3.96 -7.88
C ALA A 278 21.55 5.24 -8.57
N PRO A 279 22.79 5.22 -9.06
CA PRO A 279 23.44 6.42 -9.60
C PRO A 279 22.84 6.89 -10.95
N THR A 280 22.24 5.99 -11.69
CA THR A 280 21.66 6.29 -13.01
C THR A 280 20.32 5.58 -13.21
N THR A 281 19.52 6.13 -14.15
CA THR A 281 18.29 5.46 -14.61
C THR A 281 18.55 4.06 -15.17
N LYS A 282 19.71 3.85 -15.86
CA LYS A 282 20.06 2.56 -16.44
C LYS A 282 20.29 1.50 -15.36
N ILE A 283 20.95 1.85 -14.26
CA ILE A 283 21.24 0.93 -13.15
C ILE A 283 19.96 0.63 -12.34
N ARG A 284 19.01 1.60 -12.28
CA ARG A 284 17.73 1.40 -11.62
C ARG A 284 16.86 0.31 -12.27
N PHE A 285 16.95 0.11 -13.57
CA PHE A 285 16.17 -0.86 -14.36
C PHE A 285 17.01 -2.04 -14.84
#